data_ba255f8b388fa0b1b94a055fadc5f9d9
#
_entry.id   ba255f8b388fa0b1b94a055fadc5f9d9
#
_cell.length_a   1.000
_cell.length_b   1.000
_cell.length_c   1.000
_cell.angle_alpha   90.00
_cell.angle_beta   90.00
_cell.angle_gamma   90.00
#
_symmetry.space_group_name_H-M   'P 1'
#
loop_
_entity.id
_entity.type
_entity.pdbx_description
1 polymer ?
#
loop_
_entity_poly.entity_id
_entity_poly.type
_entity_poly.pdbx_seq_one_letter_code
_entity_poly.pdbx_strand_id
1 'polypeptide(L)'
;MFDGVLLTIGSVVGTGIFFTSADMARVLPDATMILLAWLAAGLLTLAGALTYAELGAMLPRAGGLYGFLREAYGPLPAFLYGWTAFLVIMSGGIAAIAVGFGTYLGAFVPWCAAEHE
;
A
#
# COMPACT_ATOMS: atom_id res chain seq x y z
N MET A 1 17.63 4.35 13.47
CA MET A 1 17.57 4.46 12.00
C MET A 1 17.16 3.13 11.35
N PHE A 2 17.78 2.00 11.69
CA PHE A 2 17.41 0.68 11.18
C PHE A 2 15.97 0.28 11.53
N ASP A 3 15.50 0.55 12.73
CA ASP A 3 14.14 0.20 13.18
C ASP A 3 13.05 0.89 12.34
N GLY A 4 13.26 2.15 11.97
CA GLY A 4 12.33 2.87 11.09
C GLY A 4 12.27 2.27 9.68
N VAL A 5 13.40 1.84 9.13
CA VAL A 5 13.46 1.16 7.82
C VAL A 5 12.75 -0.19 7.88
N LEU A 6 13.00 -0.98 8.92
CA LEU A 6 12.36 -2.29 9.09
C LEU A 6 10.85 -2.16 9.28
N LEU A 7 10.38 -1.19 10.06
CA LEU A 7 8.95 -0.91 10.22
C LEU A 7 8.30 -0.49 8.90
N THR A 8 8.97 0.34 8.11
CA THR A 8 8.47 0.76 6.80
C THR A 8 8.39 -0.42 5.84
N ILE A 9 9.44 -1.24 5.76
CA ILE A 9 9.43 -2.44 4.92
C ILE A 9 8.30 -3.39 5.36
N GLY A 10 8.16 -3.63 6.67
CA GLY A 10 7.10 -4.50 7.20
C GLY A 10 5.69 -3.99 6.93
N SER A 11 5.47 -2.67 6.89
CA SER A 11 4.17 -2.10 6.56
C SER A 11 3.85 -2.09 5.07
N VAL A 12 4.86 -2.11 4.20
CA VAL A 12 4.71 -2.14 2.75
C VAL A 12 4.47 -3.56 2.24
N VAL A 13 5.18 -4.54 2.82
CA VAL A 13 5.00 -5.95 2.47
C VAL A 13 3.73 -6.47 3.15
N GLY A 14 2.62 -6.40 2.46
CA GLY A 14 1.31 -6.83 2.93
C GLY A 14 0.70 -7.95 2.08
N THR A 15 -0.57 -8.24 2.32
CA THR A 15 -1.35 -9.25 1.57
C THR A 15 -1.45 -8.95 0.08
N GLY A 16 -1.27 -7.69 -0.33
CA GLY A 16 -1.39 -7.24 -1.71
C GLY A 16 -0.48 -7.99 -2.69
N ILE A 17 0.75 -8.34 -2.28
CA ILE A 17 1.67 -9.05 -3.17
C ILE A 17 1.13 -10.42 -3.58
N PHE A 18 0.43 -11.11 -2.68
CA PHE A 18 -0.13 -12.44 -2.95
C PHE A 18 -1.36 -12.35 -3.86
N PHE A 19 -2.29 -11.45 -3.57
CA PHE A 19 -3.50 -11.26 -4.37
C PHE A 19 -3.18 -10.71 -5.76
N THR A 20 -2.37 -9.67 -5.84
CA THR A 20 -2.01 -9.04 -7.11
C THR A 20 -1.26 -10.02 -8.02
N SER A 21 -0.34 -10.81 -7.48
CA SER A 21 0.37 -11.82 -8.29
C SER A 21 -0.56 -12.91 -8.82
N ALA A 22 -1.53 -13.35 -8.02
CA ALA A 22 -2.53 -14.33 -8.44
C ALA A 22 -3.45 -13.78 -9.54
N ASP A 23 -3.90 -12.54 -9.41
CA ASP A 23 -4.76 -11.89 -10.40
C ASP A 23 -4.00 -11.58 -11.70
N MET A 24 -2.74 -11.15 -11.60
CA MET A 24 -1.89 -10.98 -12.78
C MET A 24 -1.67 -12.28 -13.54
N ALA A 25 -1.50 -13.40 -12.83
CA ALA A 25 -1.34 -14.71 -13.46
C ALA A 25 -2.60 -15.19 -14.21
N ARG A 26 -3.78 -14.68 -13.86
CA ARG A 26 -5.03 -14.97 -14.59
C ARG A 26 -5.18 -14.16 -15.88
N VAL A 27 -4.59 -12.98 -15.94
CA VAL A 27 -4.73 -12.04 -17.05
C VAL A 27 -3.55 -12.12 -18.02
N LEU A 28 -2.35 -12.33 -17.49
CA LEU A 28 -1.11 -12.40 -18.27
C LEU A 28 -0.73 -13.86 -18.51
N PRO A 29 -0.65 -14.29 -19.78
CA PRO A 29 -0.40 -15.70 -20.11
C PRO A 29 1.06 -16.13 -19.90
N ASP A 30 1.98 -15.17 -19.71
CA ASP A 30 3.42 -15.43 -19.66
C ASP A 30 4.05 -14.89 -18.37
N ALA A 31 4.82 -15.76 -17.71
CA ALA A 31 5.57 -15.39 -16.51
C ALA A 31 6.54 -14.23 -16.76
N THR A 32 7.09 -14.12 -17.95
CA THR A 32 8.00 -13.02 -18.32
C THR A 32 7.28 -11.68 -18.29
N MET A 33 6.04 -11.61 -18.74
CA MET A 33 5.23 -10.39 -18.71
C MET A 33 4.92 -9.96 -17.27
N ILE A 34 4.66 -10.93 -16.38
CA ILE A 34 4.44 -10.64 -14.96
C ILE A 34 5.69 -10.04 -14.33
N LEU A 35 6.87 -10.62 -14.60
CA LEU A 35 8.14 -10.09 -14.11
C LEU A 35 8.46 -8.70 -14.64
N LEU A 36 8.22 -8.45 -15.93
CA LEU A 36 8.40 -7.12 -16.53
C LEU A 36 7.45 -6.09 -15.94
N ALA A 37 6.19 -6.45 -15.67
CA ALA A 37 5.23 -5.57 -15.03
C ALA A 37 5.67 -5.21 -13.59
N TRP A 38 6.16 -6.18 -12.82
CA TRP A 38 6.72 -5.95 -11.48
C TRP A 38 7.97 -5.06 -11.53
N LEU A 39 8.85 -5.27 -12.51
CA LEU A 39 10.05 -4.46 -12.68
C LEU A 39 9.70 -3.01 -13.04
N ALA A 40 8.78 -2.82 -13.98
CA ALA A 40 8.31 -1.49 -14.37
C ALA A 40 7.63 -0.76 -13.21
N ALA A 41 6.74 -1.44 -12.47
CA ALA A 41 6.10 -0.90 -11.28
C ALA A 41 7.12 -0.53 -10.19
N GLY A 42 8.13 -1.39 -9.99
CA GLY A 42 9.22 -1.15 -9.05
C GLY A 42 10.03 0.10 -9.39
N LEU A 43 10.37 0.31 -10.66
CA LEU A 43 11.09 1.50 -11.12
C LEU A 43 10.26 2.78 -10.93
N LEU A 44 8.97 2.74 -11.26
CA LEU A 44 8.06 3.87 -11.03
C LEU A 44 7.92 4.19 -9.54
N THR A 45 7.79 3.17 -8.71
CA THR A 45 7.70 3.32 -7.25
C THR A 45 9.00 3.90 -6.69
N LEU A 46 10.17 3.47 -7.20
CA LEU A 46 11.46 4.00 -6.80
C LEU A 46 11.58 5.50 -7.15
N ALA A 47 11.15 5.91 -8.33
CA ALA A 47 11.12 7.32 -8.71
C ALA A 47 10.24 8.16 -7.77
N GLY A 48 9.04 7.65 -7.43
CA GLY A 48 8.17 8.27 -6.43
C GLY A 48 8.81 8.34 -5.03
N ALA A 49 9.47 7.26 -4.60
CA ALA A 49 10.15 7.23 -3.31
C ALA A 49 11.29 8.25 -3.21
N LEU A 50 12.06 8.45 -4.29
CA LEU A 50 13.10 9.48 -4.34
C LEU A 50 12.51 10.88 -4.20
N THR A 51 11.39 11.18 -4.86
CA THR A 51 10.69 12.46 -4.72
C THR A 51 10.25 12.72 -3.26
N TYR A 52 9.70 11.69 -2.60
CA TYR A 52 9.34 11.80 -1.19
C TYR A 52 10.56 11.94 -0.27
N ALA A 53 11.67 11.30 -0.60
CA ALA A 53 12.92 11.44 0.14
C ALA A 53 13.47 12.88 0.08
N GLU A 54 13.42 13.51 -1.09
CA GLU A 54 13.79 14.93 -1.25
C GLU A 54 12.87 15.85 -0.45
N LEU A 55 11.55 15.66 -0.52
CA LEU A 55 10.59 16.43 0.27
C LEU A 55 10.83 16.26 1.76
N GLY A 56 11.13 15.05 2.21
CA GLY A 56 11.45 14.77 3.61
C GLY A 56 12.75 15.42 4.06
N ALA A 57 13.74 15.54 3.18
CA ALA A 57 14.99 16.25 3.46
C ALA A 57 14.80 17.77 3.52
N MET A 58 13.94 18.33 2.67
CA MET A 58 13.64 19.76 2.62
C MET A 58 12.77 20.21 3.80
N LEU A 59 11.83 19.37 4.24
CA LEU A 59 10.86 19.66 5.29
C LEU A 59 10.95 18.61 6.42
N PRO A 60 11.98 18.64 7.27
CA PRO A 60 12.20 17.65 8.32
C PRO A 60 11.26 17.87 9.52
N ARG A 61 9.97 17.93 9.27
CA ARG A 61 8.92 18.10 10.28
C ARG A 61 8.08 16.84 10.38
N ALA A 62 7.56 16.56 11.57
CA ALA A 62 6.59 15.50 11.75
C ALA A 62 5.30 15.82 10.99
N GLY A 63 4.70 14.80 10.33
CA GLY A 63 3.45 14.99 9.61
C GLY A 63 3.41 14.34 8.22
N GLY A 64 4.56 13.92 7.69
CA GLY A 64 4.63 13.23 6.38
C GLY A 64 3.89 13.97 5.28
N LEU A 65 3.10 13.26 4.48
CA LEU A 65 2.37 13.84 3.35
C LEU A 65 1.39 14.96 3.73
N TYR A 66 0.79 14.87 4.93
CA TYR A 66 -0.05 15.95 5.44
C TYR A 66 0.73 17.26 5.59
N GLY A 67 1.97 17.18 6.14
CA GLY A 67 2.86 18.32 6.28
C GLY A 67 3.25 18.93 4.94
N PHE A 68 3.56 18.12 3.96
CA PHE A 68 3.93 18.56 2.60
C PHE A 68 2.75 19.26 1.89
N LEU A 69 1.56 18.70 1.98
CA LEU A 69 0.35 19.30 1.41
C LEU A 69 -0.01 20.63 2.10
N ARG A 70 0.20 20.73 3.40
CA ARG A 70 -0.07 21.96 4.15
C ARG A 70 0.87 23.10 3.75
N GLU A 71 2.14 22.77 3.51
CA GLU A 71 3.14 23.75 3.08
C GLU A 71 2.91 24.20 1.62
N ALA A 72 2.59 23.23 0.72
CA ALA A 72 2.44 23.50 -0.70
C ALA A 72 1.10 24.14 -1.08
N TYR A 73 0.00 23.70 -0.48
CA TYR A 73 -1.37 24.06 -0.90
C TYR A 73 -2.20 24.70 0.21
N GLY A 74 -1.66 24.77 1.42
CA GLY A 74 -2.35 25.36 2.57
C GLY A 74 -3.17 24.37 3.41
N PRO A 75 -3.91 24.89 4.43
CA PRO A 75 -4.53 24.05 5.45
C PRO A 75 -5.73 23.24 4.95
N LEU A 76 -6.50 23.75 3.98
CA LEU A 76 -7.72 23.09 3.53
C LEU A 76 -7.44 21.78 2.79
N PRO A 77 -6.56 21.73 1.76
CA PRO A 77 -6.21 20.46 1.10
C PRO A 77 -5.53 19.47 2.05
N ALA A 78 -4.70 19.93 2.95
CA ALA A 78 -4.09 19.08 3.96
C ALA A 78 -5.12 18.44 4.90
N PHE A 79 -6.11 19.22 5.34
CA PHE A 79 -7.20 18.71 6.17
C PHE A 79 -8.04 17.65 5.44
N LEU A 80 -8.42 17.91 4.18
CA LEU A 80 -9.17 16.95 3.35
C LEU A 80 -8.37 15.65 3.15
N TYR A 81 -7.07 15.78 2.90
CA TYR A 81 -6.20 14.60 2.82
C TYR A 81 -6.17 13.82 4.15
N GLY A 82 -6.03 14.51 5.28
CA GLY A 82 -6.00 13.88 6.60
C GLY A 82 -7.28 13.09 6.90
N TRP A 83 -8.45 13.64 6.57
CA TRP A 83 -9.73 12.95 6.67
C TRP A 83 -9.82 11.74 5.73
N THR A 84 -9.42 11.91 4.49
CA THR A 84 -9.40 10.80 3.52
C THR A 84 -8.44 9.70 3.96
N ALA A 85 -7.26 10.07 4.45
CA ALA A 85 -6.30 9.11 4.96
C ALA A 85 -6.85 8.32 6.15
N PHE A 86 -7.51 8.98 7.08
CA PHE A 86 -8.07 8.33 8.27
C PHE A 86 -9.29 7.46 7.93
N LEU A 87 -10.29 8.00 7.24
CA LEU A 87 -11.55 7.30 7.00
C LEU A 87 -11.47 6.26 5.87
N VAL A 88 -10.70 6.53 4.82
CA VAL A 88 -10.69 5.67 3.62
C VAL A 88 -9.43 4.82 3.58
N ILE A 89 -8.25 5.43 3.63
CA ILE A 89 -7.00 4.70 3.41
C ILE A 89 -6.71 3.75 4.57
N MET A 90 -6.77 4.23 5.81
CA MET A 90 -6.48 3.39 6.98
C MET A 90 -7.57 2.32 7.19
N SER A 91 -8.85 2.71 7.15
CA SER A 91 -9.95 1.76 7.34
C SER A 91 -10.02 0.74 6.20
N GLY A 92 -9.84 1.19 4.95
CA GLY A 92 -9.78 0.32 3.79
C GLY A 92 -8.59 -0.66 3.82
N GLY A 93 -7.42 -0.19 4.28
CA GLY A 93 -6.25 -1.04 4.48
C GLY A 93 -6.49 -2.15 5.50
N ILE A 94 -7.09 -1.81 6.65
CA ILE A 94 -7.45 -2.79 7.69
C ILE A 94 -8.48 -3.79 7.16
N ALA A 95 -9.51 -3.31 6.46
CA ALA A 95 -10.53 -4.15 5.86
C ALA A 95 -9.94 -5.11 4.82
N ALA A 96 -9.04 -4.65 3.95
CA ALA A 96 -8.37 -5.49 2.97
C ALA A 96 -7.54 -6.61 3.62
N ILE A 97 -6.81 -6.30 4.70
CA ILE A 97 -6.05 -7.30 5.47
C ILE A 97 -7.00 -8.31 6.12
N ALA A 98 -8.12 -7.86 6.68
CA ALA A 98 -9.10 -8.72 7.32
C ALA A 98 -9.77 -9.69 6.31
N VAL A 99 -10.14 -9.19 5.14
CA VAL A 99 -10.67 -10.02 4.05
C VAL A 99 -9.61 -11.03 3.58
N GLY A 100 -8.37 -10.59 3.40
CA GLY A 100 -7.27 -11.47 3.05
C GLY A 100 -7.08 -12.60 4.06
N PHE A 101 -7.08 -12.26 5.34
CA PHE A 101 -6.99 -13.24 6.42
C PHE A 101 -8.15 -14.23 6.37
N GLY A 102 -9.40 -13.76 6.21
CA GLY A 102 -10.59 -14.60 6.11
C GLY A 102 -10.52 -15.58 4.94
N THR A 103 -10.04 -15.12 3.77
CA THR A 103 -9.88 -15.96 2.58
C THR A 103 -8.88 -17.08 2.80
N TYR A 104 -7.73 -16.78 3.40
CA TYR A 104 -6.73 -17.83 3.70
C TYR A 104 -7.17 -18.75 4.84
N LEU A 105 -7.86 -18.23 5.84
CA LEU A 105 -8.40 -19.04 6.93
C LEU A 105 -9.45 -20.03 6.41
N GLY A 106 -10.32 -19.60 5.49
CA GLY A 106 -11.32 -20.45 4.85
C GLY A 106 -10.73 -21.65 4.09
N ALA A 107 -9.51 -21.52 3.58
CA ALA A 107 -8.80 -22.62 2.95
C ALA A 107 -8.37 -23.72 3.95
N PHE A 108 -8.13 -23.35 5.22
CA PHE A 108 -7.74 -24.29 6.28
C PHE A 108 -8.94 -24.80 7.09
N VAL A 109 -9.94 -23.93 7.26
CA VAL A 109 -11.14 -24.24 8.05
C VAL A 109 -12.36 -24.03 7.17
N PRO A 110 -12.91 -25.10 6.55
CA PRO A 110 -14.02 -25.01 5.58
C PRO A 110 -15.28 -24.30 6.12
N TRP A 111 -15.48 -24.32 7.43
CA TRP A 111 -16.60 -23.62 8.05
C TRP A 111 -16.47 -22.08 7.99
N CYS A 112 -15.24 -21.55 7.90
CA CYS A 112 -15.00 -20.11 7.78
C CYS A 112 -15.01 -19.63 6.31
N ALA A 113 -15.08 -20.53 5.35
CA ALA A 113 -15.35 -20.20 3.97
C ALA A 113 -16.81 -19.74 3.90
N ALA A 114 -17.02 -18.42 3.72
CA ALA A 114 -18.35 -17.90 3.42
C ALA A 114 -18.79 -18.49 2.09
N GLU A 115 -19.66 -19.50 2.14
CA GLU A 115 -20.42 -19.94 0.97
C GLU A 115 -21.35 -18.79 0.61
N HIS A 116 -20.94 -18.01 -0.36
CA HIS A 116 -21.83 -17.10 -1.06
C HIS A 116 -22.32 -17.85 -2.31
N GLU A 117 -23.45 -18.54 -2.14
CA GLU A 117 -24.34 -18.83 -3.27
C GLU A 117 -25.05 -17.54 -3.71
#